data_78aeb685f45e92d0d1df64f39ef5cf9b
#
_entry.id   78aeb685f45e92d0d1df64f39ef5cf9b
#
_cell.length_a   1.000
_cell.length_b   1.000
_cell.length_c   1.000
_cell.angle_alpha   90.00
_cell.angle_beta   90.00
_cell.angle_gamma   90.00
#
_symmetry.space_group_name_H-M   'P 1'
#
loop_
_entity.id
_entity.type
_entity.pdbx_description
1 polymer ?
#
loop_
_entity_poly.entity_id
_entity_poly.type
_entity_poly.pdbx_seq_one_letter_code
_entity_poly.pdbx_strand_id
1 'polypeptide(L)'
;LRQERTLRPEEFRQLLTGCDADSLRIINEQAREVSLRHFGNRIYIRGLIEISNCCRNNCYYCGIRKGNPNIERYRLTQESILDCCKQGYESGFRTFVLQGGEDPVLTDDKIERIVTNIRQEYPDCAITLSLGEKSRNTYERFFKAGANRYLLRHETYNEAHYQQLHPTEMSVKRRLQCLQ
;
A
#
# COMPACT_ATOMS: atom_id res chain seq x y z
N LEU A 1 -26.02 9.99 2.08
CA LEU A 1 -24.66 10.09 1.56
C LEU A 1 -24.30 11.51 1.14
N ARG A 2 -25.16 12.21 0.38
CA ARG A 2 -24.90 13.60 -0.06
C ARG A 2 -24.80 14.59 1.11
N GLN A 3 -25.59 14.41 2.18
CA GLN A 3 -25.63 15.31 3.31
C GLN A 3 -24.62 14.93 4.38
N GLU A 4 -24.54 13.65 4.76
CA GLU A 4 -23.74 13.15 5.89
C GLU A 4 -22.36 12.63 5.50
N ARG A 5 -22.07 12.50 4.20
CA ARG A 5 -20.82 11.98 3.61
C ARG A 5 -20.45 10.55 4.05
N THR A 6 -21.37 9.86 4.74
CA THR A 6 -21.21 8.47 5.18
C THR A 6 -22.56 7.77 5.17
N LEU A 7 -22.55 6.48 5.39
CA LEU A 7 -23.72 5.62 5.56
C LEU A 7 -23.63 4.90 6.89
N ARG A 8 -24.79 4.60 7.48
CA ARG A 8 -24.88 3.68 8.62
C ARG A 8 -24.60 2.23 8.15
N PRO A 9 -24.18 1.32 9.06
CA PRO A 9 -23.86 -0.06 8.68
C PRO A 9 -25.00 -0.79 7.92
N GLU A 10 -26.25 -0.53 8.29
CA GLU A 10 -27.43 -1.12 7.65
C GLU A 10 -27.61 -0.61 6.22
N GLU A 11 -27.36 0.67 5.99
CA GLU A 11 -27.42 1.29 4.68
C GLU A 11 -26.29 0.80 3.76
N PHE A 12 -25.08 0.59 4.32
CA PHE A 12 -24.01 -0.08 3.60
C PHE A 12 -24.38 -1.51 3.20
N ARG A 13 -24.98 -2.26 4.14
CA ARG A 13 -25.43 -3.62 3.84
C ARG A 13 -26.47 -3.63 2.71
N GLN A 14 -27.49 -2.77 2.78
CA GLN A 14 -28.49 -2.65 1.75
C GLN A 14 -27.88 -2.30 0.38
N LEU A 15 -26.94 -1.35 0.35
CA LEU A 15 -26.24 -0.95 -0.86
C LEU A 15 -25.46 -2.12 -1.49
N LEU A 16 -24.78 -2.92 -0.66
CA LEU A 16 -23.92 -4.02 -1.13
C LEU A 16 -24.69 -5.28 -1.51
N THR A 17 -25.87 -5.53 -0.93
CA THR A 17 -26.61 -6.79 -1.12
C THR A 17 -27.91 -6.65 -1.90
N GLY A 18 -28.45 -5.43 -2.01
CA GLY A 18 -29.79 -5.22 -2.59
C GLY A 18 -29.90 -4.03 -3.54
N CYS A 19 -28.77 -3.54 -4.07
CA CYS A 19 -28.81 -2.42 -4.99
C CYS A 19 -29.34 -2.87 -6.37
N ASP A 20 -30.47 -2.30 -6.80
CA ASP A 20 -30.98 -2.49 -8.15
C ASP A 20 -30.14 -1.74 -9.19
N ALA A 21 -30.35 -2.08 -10.47
CA ALA A 21 -29.58 -1.51 -11.59
C ALA A 21 -29.71 0.01 -11.70
N ASP A 22 -30.89 0.57 -11.42
CA ASP A 22 -31.11 2.02 -11.51
C ASP A 22 -30.42 2.76 -10.37
N SER A 23 -30.50 2.26 -9.15
CA SER A 23 -29.76 2.79 -7.99
C SER A 23 -28.25 2.72 -8.22
N LEU A 24 -27.75 1.61 -8.77
CA LEU A 24 -26.33 1.44 -9.10
C LEU A 24 -25.88 2.46 -10.16
N ARG A 25 -26.70 2.67 -11.20
CA ARG A 25 -26.42 3.68 -12.24
C ARG A 25 -26.30 5.09 -11.63
N ILE A 26 -27.28 5.48 -10.79
CA ILE A 26 -27.28 6.80 -10.12
C ILE A 26 -26.03 6.96 -9.25
N ILE A 27 -25.66 5.94 -8.48
CA ILE A 27 -24.47 5.97 -7.62
C ILE A 27 -23.20 6.13 -8.45
N ASN A 28 -23.06 5.38 -9.53
CA ASN A 28 -21.92 5.46 -10.44
C ASN A 28 -21.80 6.83 -11.11
N GLU A 29 -22.92 7.41 -11.56
CA GLU A 29 -22.95 8.75 -12.13
C GLU A 29 -22.50 9.81 -11.11
N GLN A 30 -22.99 9.73 -9.87
CA GLN A 30 -22.59 10.64 -8.79
C GLN A 30 -21.11 10.46 -8.41
N ALA A 31 -20.63 9.22 -8.30
CA ALA A 31 -19.22 8.95 -8.01
C ALA A 31 -18.31 9.50 -9.11
N ARG A 32 -18.71 9.33 -10.38
CA ARG A 32 -18.00 9.88 -11.52
C ARG A 32 -17.98 11.42 -11.51
N GLU A 33 -19.10 12.06 -11.23
CA GLU A 33 -19.18 13.52 -11.12
C GLU A 33 -18.24 14.06 -10.04
N VAL A 34 -18.23 13.44 -8.86
CA VAL A 34 -17.32 13.82 -7.77
C VAL A 34 -15.86 13.62 -8.19
N SER A 35 -15.54 12.48 -8.79
CA SER A 35 -14.19 12.18 -9.27
C SER A 35 -13.72 13.19 -10.32
N LEU A 36 -14.56 13.51 -11.30
CA LEU A 36 -14.25 14.50 -12.34
C LEU A 36 -14.02 15.90 -11.76
N ARG A 37 -14.79 16.30 -10.75
CA ARG A 37 -14.64 17.59 -10.08
C ARG A 37 -13.28 17.72 -9.37
N HIS A 38 -12.78 16.63 -8.77
CA HIS A 38 -11.53 16.64 -8.01
C HIS A 38 -10.30 16.33 -8.85
N PHE A 39 -10.41 15.44 -9.83
CA PHE A 39 -9.27 14.90 -10.57
C PHE A 39 -9.31 15.16 -12.08
N GLY A 40 -10.42 15.68 -12.60
CA GLY A 40 -10.64 15.79 -14.04
C GLY A 40 -10.63 14.40 -14.71
N ASN A 41 -10.24 14.35 -15.97
CA ASN A 41 -10.08 13.10 -16.75
C ASN A 41 -8.69 12.48 -16.63
N ARG A 42 -7.88 12.91 -15.64
CA ARG A 42 -6.51 12.42 -15.50
C ARG A 42 -6.47 11.08 -14.80
N ILE A 43 -5.62 10.18 -15.30
CA ILE A 43 -5.25 8.93 -14.66
C ILE A 43 -3.87 9.13 -14.06
N TYR A 44 -3.76 8.88 -12.74
CA TYR A 44 -2.49 8.97 -12.02
C TYR A 44 -1.84 7.59 -12.02
N ILE A 45 -0.70 7.47 -12.69
CA ILE A 45 0.13 6.26 -12.68
C ILE A 45 1.23 6.38 -11.64
N ARG A 46 1.67 5.22 -11.11
CA ARG A 46 2.70 5.12 -10.08
C ARG A 46 3.79 4.17 -10.54
N GLY A 47 5.05 4.55 -10.34
CA GLY A 47 6.20 3.67 -10.54
C GLY A 47 6.31 2.71 -9.36
N LEU A 48 6.03 1.43 -9.58
CA LEU A 48 6.20 0.39 -8.57
C LEU A 48 7.62 -0.19 -8.70
N ILE A 49 8.33 -0.21 -7.58
CA ILE A 49 9.66 -0.81 -7.44
C ILE A 49 9.56 -1.90 -6.37
N GLU A 50 9.63 -3.15 -6.78
CA GLU A 50 9.63 -4.28 -5.86
C GLU A 50 11.06 -4.52 -5.36
N ILE A 51 11.40 -3.91 -4.21
CA ILE A 51 12.77 -3.83 -3.70
C ILE A 51 13.28 -5.16 -3.12
N SER A 52 12.38 -6.07 -2.75
CA SER A 52 12.71 -7.41 -2.27
C SER A 52 11.50 -8.34 -2.33
N ASN A 53 11.71 -9.59 -2.70
CA ASN A 53 10.71 -10.65 -2.57
C ASN A 53 10.99 -11.60 -1.37
N CYS A 54 11.84 -11.19 -0.44
CA CYS A 54 12.06 -11.88 0.82
C CYS A 54 11.03 -11.43 1.86
N CYS A 55 10.45 -12.38 2.61
CA CYS A 55 9.50 -12.08 3.67
C CYS A 55 9.68 -13.06 4.83
N ARG A 56 9.58 -12.54 6.07
CA ARG A 56 9.59 -13.38 7.28
C ARG A 56 8.26 -14.07 7.57
N ASN A 57 7.16 -13.52 7.00
CA ASN A 57 5.81 -14.03 7.23
C ASN A 57 5.46 -15.17 6.27
N ASN A 58 4.49 -15.99 6.67
CA ASN A 58 4.02 -17.14 5.89
C ASN A 58 2.53 -17.03 5.54
N CYS A 59 2.05 -15.85 5.13
CA CYS A 59 0.66 -15.65 4.70
C CYS A 59 0.30 -16.64 3.60
N TYR A 60 -0.77 -17.42 3.77
CA TYR A 60 -1.06 -18.61 2.95
C TYR A 60 -1.37 -18.29 1.48
N TYR A 61 -1.88 -17.11 1.20
CA TYR A 61 -2.19 -16.63 -0.16
C TYR A 61 -1.00 -15.98 -0.89
N CYS A 62 0.11 -15.70 -0.17
CA CYS A 62 1.18 -14.85 -0.70
C CYS A 62 2.25 -15.64 -1.45
N GLY A 63 2.53 -15.26 -2.69
CA GLY A 63 3.59 -15.88 -3.51
C GLY A 63 4.99 -15.73 -2.92
N ILE A 64 5.26 -14.63 -2.22
CA ILE A 64 6.58 -14.36 -1.59
C ILE A 64 6.65 -14.80 -0.12
N ARG A 65 5.67 -15.59 0.38
CA ARG A 65 5.71 -16.11 1.75
C ARG A 65 6.99 -16.90 2.03
N LYS A 66 7.43 -16.87 3.30
CA LYS A 66 8.66 -17.55 3.74
C LYS A 66 8.72 -19.03 3.31
N GLY A 67 7.62 -19.74 3.42
CA GLY A 67 7.52 -21.18 3.14
C GLY A 67 7.36 -21.54 1.65
N ASN A 68 7.43 -20.60 0.71
CA ASN A 68 7.41 -20.94 -0.71
C ASN A 68 8.82 -21.28 -1.21
N PRO A 69 9.13 -22.56 -1.54
CA PRO A 69 10.44 -22.97 -2.02
C PRO A 69 10.62 -22.74 -3.53
N ASN A 70 9.55 -22.42 -4.26
CA ASN A 70 9.53 -22.42 -5.72
C ASN A 70 9.79 -21.02 -6.32
N ILE A 71 10.46 -20.13 -5.56
CA ILE A 71 10.80 -18.80 -6.06
C ILE A 71 12.28 -18.49 -5.80
N GLU A 72 12.91 -17.88 -6.75
CA GLU A 72 14.22 -17.27 -6.59
C GLU A 72 14.09 -15.98 -5.75
N ARG A 73 14.91 -15.87 -4.68
CA ARG A 73 14.88 -14.73 -3.77
C ARG A 73 15.88 -13.67 -4.20
N TYR A 74 15.43 -12.42 -4.20
CA TYR A 74 16.28 -11.28 -4.50
C TYR A 74 16.08 -10.12 -3.53
N ARG A 75 17.05 -9.24 -3.52
CA ARG A 75 17.03 -7.91 -2.90
C ARG A 75 17.71 -6.95 -3.84
N LEU A 76 17.05 -5.86 -4.19
CA LEU A 76 17.68 -4.81 -4.96
C LEU A 76 18.70 -4.06 -4.08
N THR A 77 19.80 -3.65 -4.69
CA THR A 77 20.73 -2.73 -4.04
C THR A 77 20.14 -1.32 -4.00
N GLN A 78 20.69 -0.44 -3.17
CA GLN A 78 20.27 0.96 -3.15
C GLN A 78 20.48 1.62 -4.53
N GLU A 79 21.60 1.34 -5.19
CA GLU A 79 21.92 1.84 -6.53
C GLU A 79 20.86 1.41 -7.54
N SER A 80 20.48 0.14 -7.54
CA SER A 80 19.44 -0.37 -8.44
C SER A 80 18.08 0.29 -8.20
N ILE A 81 17.73 0.57 -6.93
CA ILE A 81 16.49 1.27 -6.58
C ILE A 81 16.52 2.71 -7.10
N LEU A 82 17.63 3.42 -6.92
CA LEU A 82 17.80 4.80 -7.42
C LEU A 82 17.79 4.86 -8.95
N ASP A 83 18.39 3.87 -9.61
CA ASP A 83 18.32 3.73 -11.07
C ASP A 83 16.89 3.54 -11.57
N CYS A 84 16.09 2.70 -10.89
CA CYS A 84 14.67 2.55 -11.20
C CYS A 84 13.91 3.89 -11.02
N CYS A 85 14.22 4.65 -9.96
CA CYS A 85 13.63 5.97 -9.76
C CYS A 85 14.00 6.93 -10.90
N LYS A 86 15.28 6.95 -11.32
CA LYS A 86 15.76 7.78 -12.43
C LYS A 86 15.00 7.47 -13.72
N GLN A 87 14.98 6.19 -14.14
CA GLN A 87 14.28 5.76 -15.35
C GLN A 87 12.78 6.08 -15.27
N GLY A 88 12.15 5.89 -14.10
CA GLY A 88 10.77 6.24 -13.87
C GLY A 88 10.53 7.74 -13.97
N TYR A 89 11.39 8.56 -13.40
CA TYR A 89 11.28 10.03 -13.46
C TYR A 89 11.40 10.54 -14.90
N GLU A 90 12.37 10.05 -15.66
CA GLU A 90 12.58 10.34 -17.08
C GLU A 90 11.37 9.90 -17.94
N SER A 91 10.71 8.80 -17.56
CA SER A 91 9.47 8.32 -18.18
C SER A 91 8.21 9.07 -17.74
N GLY A 92 8.33 10.08 -16.88
CA GLY A 92 7.22 10.94 -16.46
C GLY A 92 6.52 10.52 -15.17
N PHE A 93 6.95 9.46 -14.48
CA PHE A 93 6.39 9.11 -13.16
C PHE A 93 6.73 10.17 -12.12
N ARG A 94 5.75 10.47 -11.27
CA ARG A 94 5.88 11.43 -10.14
C ARG A 94 5.42 10.81 -8.82
N THR A 95 5.30 9.50 -8.78
CA THR A 95 5.07 8.72 -7.56
C THR A 95 5.85 7.43 -7.65
N PHE A 96 6.70 7.17 -6.66
CA PHE A 96 7.41 5.91 -6.50
C PHE A 96 6.79 5.12 -5.35
N VAL A 97 6.55 3.84 -5.58
CA VAL A 97 6.07 2.91 -4.56
C VAL A 97 7.15 1.87 -4.33
N LEU A 98 7.80 1.93 -3.17
CA LEU A 98 8.76 0.92 -2.75
C LEU A 98 8.00 -0.20 -2.04
N GLN A 99 7.91 -1.36 -2.68
CA GLN A 99 7.17 -2.51 -2.18
C GLN A 99 8.10 -3.69 -1.92
N GLY A 100 7.77 -4.49 -0.94
CA GLY A 100 8.47 -5.74 -0.64
C GLY A 100 7.78 -6.53 0.46
N GLY A 101 8.32 -7.69 0.77
CA GLY A 101 7.95 -8.42 1.98
C GLY A 101 8.50 -7.76 3.25
N GLU A 102 8.09 -8.27 4.41
CA GLU A 102 8.74 -7.93 5.68
C GLU A 102 10.11 -8.62 5.75
N ASP A 103 11.09 -8.00 5.11
CA ASP A 103 12.45 -8.52 4.99
C ASP A 103 13.33 -8.02 6.14
N PRO A 104 13.85 -8.91 7.02
CA PRO A 104 14.69 -8.49 8.14
C PRO A 104 16.04 -7.86 7.74
N VAL A 105 16.50 -8.11 6.51
CA VAL A 105 17.75 -7.53 6.00
C VAL A 105 17.59 -6.07 5.55
N LEU A 106 16.36 -5.70 5.17
CA LEU A 106 16.00 -4.31 4.88
C LEU A 106 15.65 -3.57 6.17
N THR A 107 16.69 -3.27 6.96
CA THR A 107 16.54 -2.54 8.23
C THR A 107 15.91 -1.17 8.02
N ASP A 108 15.33 -0.62 9.08
CA ASP A 108 14.71 0.71 9.04
C ASP A 108 15.74 1.80 8.63
N ASP A 109 17.00 1.68 9.05
CA ASP A 109 18.06 2.62 8.65
C ASP A 109 18.38 2.57 7.15
N LYS A 110 18.33 1.37 6.55
CA LYS A 110 18.51 1.22 5.10
C LYS A 110 17.37 1.88 4.33
N ILE A 111 16.13 1.63 4.74
CA ILE A 111 14.95 2.21 4.11
C ILE A 111 14.92 3.73 4.27
N GLU A 112 15.23 4.24 5.47
CA GLU A 112 15.33 5.67 5.73
C GLU A 112 16.35 6.35 4.80
N ARG A 113 17.53 5.74 4.64
CA ARG A 113 18.57 6.25 3.74
C ARG A 113 18.11 6.27 2.27
N ILE A 114 17.46 5.19 1.80
CA ILE A 114 16.93 5.12 0.45
C ILE A 114 15.88 6.23 0.23
N VAL A 115 14.95 6.39 1.18
CA VAL A 115 13.89 7.43 1.11
C VAL A 115 14.51 8.82 1.08
N THR A 116 15.52 9.08 1.93
CA THR A 116 16.23 10.36 1.97
C THR A 116 16.88 10.69 0.62
N ASN A 117 17.57 9.71 0.02
CA ASN A 117 18.24 9.91 -1.28
C ASN A 117 17.21 10.18 -2.38
N ILE A 118 16.12 9.41 -2.44
CA ILE A 118 15.04 9.65 -3.41
C ILE A 118 14.43 11.04 -3.21
N ARG A 119 14.21 11.47 -1.96
CA ARG A 119 13.63 12.79 -1.66
C ARG A 119 14.57 13.94 -2.08
N GLN A 120 15.88 13.78 -1.90
CA GLN A 120 16.87 14.76 -2.30
C GLN A 120 16.95 14.90 -3.82
N GLU A 121 16.90 13.78 -4.53
CA GLU A 121 17.08 13.74 -5.99
C GLU A 121 15.79 14.09 -6.75
N TYR A 122 14.62 13.70 -6.19
CA TYR A 122 13.29 13.90 -6.81
C TYR A 122 12.32 14.58 -5.82
N PRO A 123 12.52 15.88 -5.49
CA PRO A 123 11.73 16.57 -4.47
C PRO A 123 10.25 16.73 -4.83
N ASP A 124 9.90 16.70 -6.10
CA ASP A 124 8.52 16.79 -6.62
C ASP A 124 7.78 15.44 -6.68
N CYS A 125 8.48 14.33 -6.41
CA CYS A 125 7.87 13.01 -6.42
C CYS A 125 7.24 12.65 -5.08
N ALA A 126 6.11 11.95 -5.11
CA ALA A 126 5.57 11.30 -3.93
C ALA A 126 6.24 9.93 -3.72
N ILE A 127 6.59 9.63 -2.47
CA ILE A 127 7.19 8.35 -2.06
C ILE A 127 6.18 7.60 -1.21
N THR A 128 5.82 6.40 -1.64
CA THR A 128 4.95 5.47 -0.91
C THR A 128 5.74 4.24 -0.51
N LEU A 129 5.62 3.82 0.75
CA LEU A 129 6.23 2.59 1.25
C LEU A 129 5.16 1.52 1.45
N SER A 130 5.48 0.26 1.13
CA SER A 130 4.63 -0.91 1.36
C SER A 130 5.52 -2.09 1.80
N LEU A 131 5.92 -2.10 3.07
CA LEU A 131 6.97 -2.96 3.63
C LEU A 131 6.50 -3.69 4.91
N GLY A 132 5.18 -3.94 5.02
CA GLY A 132 4.58 -4.64 6.13
C GLY A 132 4.44 -3.82 7.41
N GLU A 133 4.34 -4.49 8.55
CA GLU A 133 4.12 -3.85 9.85
C GLU A 133 5.39 -3.23 10.40
N LYS A 134 5.26 -2.02 10.91
CA LYS A 134 6.34 -1.26 11.54
C LYS A 134 5.90 -0.69 12.89
N SER A 135 6.85 -0.23 13.68
CA SER A 135 6.56 0.52 14.89
C SER A 135 6.16 1.96 14.55
N ARG A 136 5.44 2.63 15.46
CA ARG A 136 5.11 4.04 15.32
C ARG A 136 6.38 4.90 15.11
N ASN A 137 7.43 4.64 15.87
CA ASN A 137 8.70 5.33 15.72
C ASN A 137 9.31 5.14 14.32
N THR A 138 9.21 3.94 13.75
CA THR A 138 9.68 3.66 12.39
C THR A 138 8.86 4.44 11.34
N TYR A 139 7.53 4.51 11.49
CA TYR A 139 6.69 5.32 10.60
C TYR A 139 7.06 6.80 10.67
N GLU A 140 7.30 7.34 11.88
CA GLU A 140 7.75 8.72 12.07
C GLU A 140 9.11 8.99 11.42
N ARG A 141 10.06 8.06 11.54
CA ARG A 141 11.37 8.15 10.87
C ARG A 141 11.22 8.22 9.36
N PHE A 142 10.43 7.32 8.77
CA PHE A 142 10.20 7.29 7.33
C PHE A 142 9.51 8.57 6.84
N PHE A 143 8.55 9.08 7.60
CA PHE A 143 7.90 10.36 7.30
C PHE A 143 8.90 11.52 7.31
N LYS A 144 9.73 11.61 8.34
CA LYS A 144 10.78 12.64 8.46
C LYS A 144 11.82 12.53 7.34
N ALA A 145 12.14 11.33 6.89
CA ALA A 145 13.03 11.08 5.75
C ALA A 145 12.42 11.50 4.40
N GLY A 146 11.10 11.73 4.35
CA GLY A 146 10.41 12.24 3.16
C GLY A 146 9.39 11.30 2.52
N ALA A 147 9.06 10.15 3.15
CA ALA A 147 7.96 9.33 2.68
C ALA A 147 6.62 10.05 2.90
N ASN A 148 5.76 10.04 1.89
CA ASN A 148 4.46 10.73 1.93
C ASN A 148 3.32 9.81 2.36
N ARG A 149 3.43 8.51 2.06
CA ARG A 149 2.36 7.52 2.24
C ARG A 149 2.94 6.19 2.69
N TYR A 150 2.14 5.46 3.46
CA TYR A 150 2.40 4.07 3.78
C TYR A 150 1.19 3.23 3.40
N LEU A 151 1.41 2.17 2.62
CA LEU A 151 0.39 1.21 2.25
C LEU A 151 0.55 -0.05 3.11
N LEU A 152 -0.39 -0.32 3.97
CA LEU A 152 -0.48 -1.55 4.75
C LEU A 152 -1.82 -2.23 4.48
N ARG A 153 -1.78 -3.38 3.80
CA ARG A 153 -2.98 -4.17 3.53
C ARG A 153 -3.40 -4.91 4.79
N HIS A 154 -4.65 -4.80 5.18
CA HIS A 154 -5.23 -5.60 6.26
C HIS A 154 -5.98 -6.83 5.75
N GLU A 155 -6.22 -6.93 4.44
CA GLU A 155 -6.88 -8.00 3.68
C GLU A 155 -8.36 -8.18 4.04
N THR A 156 -8.68 -8.34 5.31
CA THR A 156 -10.03 -8.43 5.84
C THR A 156 -10.08 -7.87 7.27
N TYR A 157 -11.23 -7.33 7.66
CA TYR A 157 -11.51 -6.90 9.04
C TYR A 157 -12.07 -8.03 9.92
N ASN A 158 -12.52 -9.14 9.30
CA ASN A 158 -13.07 -10.29 9.98
C ASN A 158 -11.94 -11.17 10.53
N GLU A 159 -11.91 -11.36 11.86
CA GLU A 159 -10.84 -12.12 12.52
C GLU A 159 -10.80 -13.60 12.11
N ALA A 160 -11.96 -14.25 12.01
CA ALA A 160 -12.03 -15.64 11.59
C ALA A 160 -11.55 -15.84 10.14
N HIS A 161 -11.89 -14.92 9.24
CA HIS A 161 -11.39 -14.92 7.87
C HIS A 161 -9.89 -14.59 7.83
N TYR A 162 -9.41 -13.66 8.67
CA TYR A 162 -7.99 -13.33 8.76
C TYR A 162 -7.15 -14.56 9.15
N GLN A 163 -7.62 -15.36 10.10
CA GLN A 163 -6.95 -16.59 10.55
C GLN A 163 -6.91 -17.69 9.47
N GLN A 164 -7.84 -17.70 8.52
CA GLN A 164 -7.78 -18.60 7.38
C GLN A 164 -6.71 -18.22 6.35
N LEU A 165 -6.32 -16.94 6.32
CA LEU A 165 -5.34 -16.38 5.38
C LEU A 165 -3.93 -16.31 5.95
N HIS A 166 -3.77 -16.35 7.27
CA HIS A 166 -2.51 -16.06 7.95
C HIS A 166 -2.17 -17.11 9.02
N PRO A 167 -0.88 -17.28 9.33
CA PRO A 167 -0.44 -18.06 10.48
C PRO A 167 -1.03 -17.53 11.80
N THR A 168 -1.16 -18.41 12.77
CA THR A 168 -1.83 -18.14 14.07
C THR A 168 -1.14 -17.06 14.91
N GLU A 169 0.16 -16.84 14.71
CA GLU A 169 0.91 -15.76 15.35
C GLU A 169 0.61 -14.35 14.82
N MET A 170 -0.09 -14.25 13.69
CA MET A 170 -0.54 -13.00 13.12
C MET A 170 -1.98 -12.69 13.52
N SER A 171 -2.30 -11.42 13.76
CA SER A 171 -3.66 -11.01 14.10
C SER A 171 -4.10 -9.75 13.35
N VAL A 172 -5.38 -9.70 12.98
CA VAL A 172 -5.98 -8.50 12.38
C VAL A 172 -5.91 -7.31 13.32
N LYS A 173 -6.06 -7.54 14.63
CA LYS A 173 -5.96 -6.48 15.64
C LYS A 173 -4.61 -5.78 15.60
N ARG A 174 -3.51 -6.53 15.52
CA ARG A 174 -2.16 -5.96 15.40
C ARG A 174 -2.01 -5.18 14.09
N ARG A 175 -2.52 -5.73 12.98
CA ARG A 175 -2.50 -5.08 11.67
C ARG A 175 -3.24 -3.74 11.70
N LEU A 176 -4.42 -3.68 12.33
CA LEU A 176 -5.22 -2.47 12.44
C LEU A 176 -4.57 -1.43 13.37
N GLN A 177 -3.90 -1.86 14.45
CA GLN A 177 -3.12 -0.95 15.30
C GLN A 177 -1.99 -0.24 14.56
N CYS A 178 -1.40 -0.89 13.54
CA CYS A 178 -0.37 -0.25 12.70
C CYS A 178 -0.97 0.77 11.71
N LEU A 179 -2.29 0.78 11.49
CA LEU A 179 -2.99 1.72 10.61
C LEU A 179 -3.51 2.96 11.36
N GLN A 180 -3.50 2.94 12.69
CA GLN A 180 -3.90 4.03 13.58
C GLN A 180 -2.72 4.91 13.99
#